data_daa53753d316c37ff57dd88ed0da1637
#
_entry.id   daa53753d316c37ff57dd88ed0da1637
#
_cell.length_a   1.000
_cell.length_b   1.000
_cell.length_c   1.000
_cell.angle_alpha   90.00
_cell.angle_beta   90.00
_cell.angle_gamma   90.00
#
_symmetry.space_group_name_H-M   'P 1'
#
loop_
_entity.id
_entity.type
_entity.pdbx_description
1 polymer ?
#
loop_
_entity_poly.entity_id
_entity_poly.type
_entity_poly.pdbx_seq_one_letter_code
_entity_poly.pdbx_strand_id
1 'polypeptide(L)'
;MGRISMATRDELVVALAGRYAASNRMERGRILDEFAALSGVHRKHAMRLLRAGQAGRRSGPRPERRLYNEGVREALIVIWEASDRVCGKRLRPLVPILVEAMERHGHLQLAPEVRAGLEAMSAATIDRALREAREPGGGRKRRNAPPSAAIRRSVPVRTFDDWDDPAPGFVEADLVAHSGPTVKGSFVQTLTLTDIATGWTECAPLLVREQKLLTEVLSEVRKRMPFALLGFDTDNDSVFMNETVKTYCEEAGLVFTRCRPYRKNDQAWVEQKNGAVVRRTVGYRRYEGLEAAAALARLYSSLRLFVNFFQPSFKLAGKVRDGAKVKKKYHPPATPYQRLLADARTSEEVQRKVMAIHATLDPVELLRSIRAAQQELVEIADRPVADEATPPGAATMEQFLAGLRTAWREGEVRPTSKTKAKAPRGRRRPDPFVAVSALMRERFEAEPWRTSRELFERLQTEQPGVFPDGQLRTLQRRLKEWRRAVAHQMVFDAATTGETPVLAPVSPNT
;
A
#
# COMPACT_ATOMS: atom_id res chain seq x y z
N MET A 1 6.94 -33.26 28.61
CA MET A 1 6.12 -34.40 28.13
C MET A 1 5.64 -34.13 26.73
N GLY A 2 5.90 -35.06 25.80
CA GLY A 2 5.46 -34.92 24.39
C GLY A 2 3.93 -35.01 24.31
N ARG A 3 3.32 -34.13 23.44
CA ARG A 3 1.89 -34.21 23.17
C ARG A 3 1.59 -35.49 22.38
N ILE A 4 0.67 -36.30 22.86
CA ILE A 4 0.18 -37.45 22.11
C ILE A 4 -0.47 -37.05 20.79
N SER A 5 -0.42 -37.91 19.78
CA SER A 5 -1.03 -37.66 18.47
C SER A 5 -2.55 -37.50 18.57
N MET A 6 -3.16 -36.87 17.55
CA MET A 6 -4.63 -36.76 17.47
C MET A 6 -5.30 -38.13 17.38
N ALA A 7 -4.69 -39.08 16.63
CA ALA A 7 -5.18 -40.48 16.52
C ALA A 7 -5.16 -41.18 17.87
N THR A 8 -4.04 -41.13 18.58
CA THR A 8 -3.90 -41.75 19.93
C THR A 8 -4.88 -41.14 20.93
N ARG A 9 -5.14 -39.85 20.85
CA ARG A 9 -6.14 -39.18 21.70
C ARG A 9 -7.56 -39.65 21.37
N ASP A 10 -7.89 -39.80 20.10
CA ASP A 10 -9.20 -40.28 19.67
C ASP A 10 -9.44 -41.77 20.11
N GLU A 11 -8.41 -42.59 20.05
CA GLU A 11 -8.43 -43.96 20.57
C GLU A 11 -8.67 -44.01 22.08
N LEU A 12 -7.98 -43.17 22.85
CA LEU A 12 -8.19 -42.99 24.29
C LEU A 12 -9.61 -42.53 24.62
N VAL A 13 -10.20 -41.63 23.82
CA VAL A 13 -11.59 -41.20 24.01
C VAL A 13 -12.54 -42.37 23.82
N VAL A 14 -12.37 -43.21 22.78
CA VAL A 14 -13.20 -44.37 22.52
C VAL A 14 -13.07 -45.37 23.68
N ALA A 15 -11.85 -45.65 24.14
CA ALA A 15 -11.60 -46.63 25.23
C ALA A 15 -12.18 -46.17 26.59
N LEU A 16 -12.14 -44.87 26.89
CA LEU A 16 -12.52 -44.34 28.20
C LEU A 16 -13.98 -43.86 28.29
N ALA A 17 -14.64 -43.53 27.18
CA ALA A 17 -15.98 -42.95 27.18
C ALA A 17 -17.05 -43.86 27.85
N GLY A 18 -17.01 -45.15 27.60
CA GLY A 18 -17.90 -46.13 28.24
C GLY A 18 -17.70 -46.19 29.75
N ARG A 19 -16.45 -46.32 30.19
CA ARG A 19 -16.08 -46.31 31.60
C ARG A 19 -16.46 -44.99 32.29
N TYR A 20 -16.18 -43.84 31.63
CA TYR A 20 -16.56 -42.54 32.14
C TYR A 20 -18.07 -42.37 32.34
N ALA A 21 -18.88 -42.89 31.45
CA ALA A 21 -20.35 -42.82 31.57
C ALA A 21 -20.91 -43.69 32.69
N ALA A 22 -20.34 -44.91 32.89
CA ALA A 22 -20.78 -45.85 33.91
C ALA A 22 -20.27 -45.49 35.34
N SER A 23 -19.25 -44.62 35.46
CA SER A 23 -18.59 -44.28 36.73
C SER A 23 -19.39 -43.31 37.59
N ASN A 24 -19.17 -43.36 38.91
CA ASN A 24 -19.69 -42.41 39.88
C ASN A 24 -18.96 -41.03 39.79
N ARG A 25 -19.42 -40.04 40.54
CA ARG A 25 -18.88 -38.67 40.49
C ARG A 25 -17.40 -38.58 40.80
N MET A 26 -16.91 -39.33 41.76
CA MET A 26 -15.51 -39.31 42.20
C MET A 26 -14.59 -39.94 41.15
N GLU A 27 -15.00 -41.08 40.61
CA GLU A 27 -14.27 -41.82 39.58
C GLU A 27 -14.24 -41.07 38.23
N ARG A 28 -15.35 -40.41 37.84
CA ARG A 28 -15.37 -39.46 36.70
C ARG A 28 -14.35 -38.33 36.86
N GLY A 29 -14.16 -37.84 38.09
CA GLY A 29 -13.15 -36.86 38.38
C GLY A 29 -11.74 -37.35 38.07
N ARG A 30 -11.43 -38.58 38.55
CA ARG A 30 -10.12 -39.22 38.31
C ARG A 30 -9.85 -39.46 36.83
N ILE A 31 -10.82 -40.06 36.12
CA ILE A 31 -10.71 -40.32 34.67
C ILE A 31 -10.46 -39.00 33.89
N LEU A 32 -11.14 -37.92 34.26
CA LEU A 32 -10.92 -36.59 33.63
C LEU A 32 -9.53 -36.04 33.87
N ASP A 33 -9.02 -36.17 35.09
CA ASP A 33 -7.72 -35.65 35.46
C ASP A 33 -6.60 -36.43 34.77
N GLU A 34 -6.71 -37.76 34.74
CA GLU A 34 -5.80 -38.66 34.02
C GLU A 34 -5.81 -38.41 32.52
N PHE A 35 -6.99 -38.31 31.91
CA PHE A 35 -7.12 -38.02 30.48
C PHE A 35 -6.59 -36.61 30.12
N ALA A 36 -6.84 -35.61 30.95
CA ALA A 36 -6.32 -34.27 30.76
C ALA A 36 -4.79 -34.23 30.88
N ALA A 37 -4.22 -34.96 31.87
CA ALA A 37 -2.77 -35.05 32.06
C ALA A 37 -2.07 -35.76 30.88
N LEU A 38 -2.63 -36.85 30.35
CA LEU A 38 -2.08 -37.58 29.22
C LEU A 38 -2.22 -36.84 27.89
N SER A 39 -3.39 -36.24 27.65
CA SER A 39 -3.70 -35.62 26.36
C SER A 39 -3.26 -34.13 26.25
N GLY A 40 -2.92 -33.51 27.38
CA GLY A 40 -2.56 -32.09 27.44
C GLY A 40 -3.73 -31.14 27.12
N VAL A 41 -4.99 -31.62 27.17
CA VAL A 41 -6.15 -30.76 26.92
C VAL A 41 -6.75 -30.23 28.24
N HIS A 42 -7.38 -29.06 28.16
CA HIS A 42 -8.05 -28.48 29.31
C HIS A 42 -9.21 -29.38 29.80
N ARG A 43 -9.37 -29.52 31.12
CA ARG A 43 -10.34 -30.42 31.77
C ARG A 43 -11.79 -30.31 31.25
N LYS A 44 -12.27 -29.08 30.96
CA LYS A 44 -13.62 -28.89 30.33
C LYS A 44 -13.70 -29.44 28.92
N HIS A 45 -12.58 -29.45 28.17
CA HIS A 45 -12.53 -30.06 26.84
C HIS A 45 -12.49 -31.59 26.94
N ALA A 46 -11.71 -32.15 27.85
CA ALA A 46 -11.68 -33.57 28.17
C ALA A 46 -13.07 -34.09 28.48
N MET A 47 -13.82 -33.40 29.36
CA MET A 47 -15.19 -33.77 29.70
C MET A 47 -16.13 -33.78 28.50
N ARG A 48 -16.01 -32.83 27.57
CA ARG A 48 -16.78 -32.79 26.33
C ARG A 48 -16.45 -33.95 25.40
N LEU A 49 -15.16 -34.28 25.28
CA LEU A 49 -14.69 -35.41 24.45
C LEU A 49 -15.21 -36.74 24.97
N LEU A 50 -15.08 -37.02 26.27
CA LEU A 50 -15.52 -38.29 26.90
C LEU A 50 -17.07 -38.45 26.90
N ARG A 51 -17.82 -37.33 27.02
CA ARG A 51 -19.29 -37.34 26.85
C ARG A 51 -19.72 -37.57 25.42
N ALA A 52 -18.98 -36.99 24.45
CA ALA A 52 -19.28 -37.11 23.02
C ALA A 52 -18.88 -38.50 22.46
N GLY A 53 -17.94 -39.21 23.08
CA GLY A 53 -17.41 -40.48 22.61
C GLY A 53 -18.41 -41.63 22.57
N GLN A 54 -19.54 -41.54 23.30
CA GLN A 54 -20.66 -42.51 23.22
C GLN A 54 -21.71 -42.11 22.16
N ALA A 55 -21.91 -40.83 21.92
CA ALA A 55 -22.76 -40.38 20.82
C ALA A 55 -21.90 -40.43 19.57
N GLY A 56 -21.87 -41.57 18.87
CA GLY A 56 -21.02 -41.79 17.69
C GLY A 56 -20.85 -40.50 16.89
N ARG A 57 -19.59 -40.18 16.50
CA ARG A 57 -19.30 -39.03 15.62
C ARG A 57 -20.38 -39.01 14.55
N ARG A 58 -21.23 -38.00 14.56
CA ARG A 58 -22.13 -37.77 13.44
C ARG A 58 -21.29 -37.74 12.18
N SER A 59 -21.16 -38.90 11.52
CA SER A 59 -20.44 -39.13 10.29
C SER A 59 -21.33 -38.77 9.10
N GLY A 60 -21.78 -37.54 9.12
CA GLY A 60 -22.43 -36.91 7.98
C GLY A 60 -21.91 -35.50 7.83
N PRO A 61 -21.82 -34.97 6.62
CA PRO A 61 -21.56 -33.56 6.46
C PRO A 61 -22.58 -32.81 7.31
N ARG A 62 -22.10 -31.94 8.22
CA ARG A 62 -23.00 -31.01 8.92
C ARG A 62 -23.87 -30.39 7.87
N PRO A 63 -25.24 -30.45 7.99
CA PRO A 63 -26.06 -29.69 7.05
C PRO A 63 -25.51 -28.27 7.03
N GLU A 64 -25.05 -27.83 5.87
CA GLU A 64 -24.61 -26.46 5.68
C GLU A 64 -25.81 -25.57 6.03
N ARG A 65 -25.86 -25.09 7.25
CA ARG A 65 -26.68 -23.93 7.59
C ARG A 65 -26.08 -22.77 6.83
N ARG A 66 -26.43 -22.62 5.57
CA ARG A 66 -26.16 -21.41 4.79
C ARG A 66 -27.00 -20.32 5.42
N LEU A 67 -26.45 -19.66 6.44
CA LEU A 67 -27.04 -18.49 7.06
C LEU A 67 -27.18 -17.32 6.07
N TYR A 68 -26.40 -17.39 4.99
CA TYR A 68 -26.33 -16.37 3.94
C TYR A 68 -26.60 -17.05 2.59
N ASN A 69 -27.58 -16.54 1.88
CA ASN A 69 -27.97 -17.01 0.56
C ASN A 69 -26.92 -16.67 -0.53
N GLU A 70 -27.10 -17.18 -1.73
CA GLU A 70 -26.16 -16.92 -2.83
C GLU A 70 -26.11 -15.43 -3.22
N GLY A 71 -27.24 -14.69 -3.14
CA GLY A 71 -27.25 -13.25 -3.39
C GLY A 71 -26.35 -12.46 -2.43
N VAL A 72 -26.29 -12.83 -1.15
CA VAL A 72 -25.33 -12.23 -0.20
C VAL A 72 -23.90 -12.55 -0.59
N ARG A 73 -23.63 -13.77 -1.07
CA ARG A 73 -22.29 -14.19 -1.49
C ARG A 73 -21.83 -13.44 -2.75
N GLU A 74 -22.69 -13.35 -3.75
CA GLU A 74 -22.39 -12.61 -4.98
C GLU A 74 -22.12 -11.13 -4.71
N ALA A 75 -22.97 -10.49 -3.92
CA ALA A 75 -22.78 -9.11 -3.49
C ALA A 75 -21.47 -8.92 -2.70
N LEU A 76 -21.15 -9.87 -1.81
CA LEU A 76 -19.89 -9.87 -1.06
C LEU A 76 -18.67 -9.94 -1.98
N ILE A 77 -18.72 -10.76 -3.04
CA ILE A 77 -17.61 -10.86 -4.03
C ILE A 77 -17.41 -9.53 -4.74
N VAL A 78 -18.49 -8.88 -5.20
CA VAL A 78 -18.41 -7.58 -5.86
C VAL A 78 -17.80 -6.52 -4.95
N ILE A 79 -18.27 -6.43 -3.69
CA ILE A 79 -17.75 -5.49 -2.70
C ILE A 79 -16.28 -5.80 -2.37
N TRP A 80 -15.91 -7.08 -2.28
CA TRP A 80 -14.53 -7.49 -2.05
C TRP A 80 -13.60 -7.11 -3.21
N GLU A 81 -14.01 -7.32 -4.46
CA GLU A 81 -13.28 -6.85 -5.65
C GLU A 81 -13.18 -5.32 -5.68
N ALA A 82 -14.29 -4.60 -5.42
CA ALA A 82 -14.31 -3.14 -5.34
C ALA A 82 -13.40 -2.58 -4.22
N SER A 83 -13.18 -3.35 -3.16
CA SER A 83 -12.24 -3.01 -2.08
C SER A 83 -10.77 -3.25 -2.42
N ASP A 84 -10.43 -3.68 -3.62
CA ASP A 84 -9.11 -4.19 -3.99
C ASP A 84 -8.67 -5.40 -3.14
N ARG A 85 -9.59 -6.34 -2.90
CA ARG A 85 -9.33 -7.64 -2.26
C ARG A 85 -8.74 -7.57 -0.85
N VAL A 86 -9.27 -6.74 0.01
CA VAL A 86 -8.83 -6.69 1.41
C VAL A 86 -9.28 -7.92 2.20
N CYS A 87 -8.59 -8.23 3.31
CA CYS A 87 -9.00 -9.34 4.20
C CYS A 87 -10.30 -9.03 4.95
N GLY A 88 -11.01 -10.06 5.43
CA GLY A 88 -12.29 -9.92 6.11
C GLY A 88 -12.28 -8.98 7.31
N LYS A 89 -11.19 -8.93 8.07
CA LYS A 89 -11.05 -7.97 9.18
C LYS A 89 -11.08 -6.51 8.72
N ARG A 90 -10.51 -6.21 7.54
CA ARG A 90 -10.53 -4.88 6.93
C ARG A 90 -11.82 -4.64 6.15
N LEU A 91 -12.36 -5.67 5.51
CA LEU A 91 -13.58 -5.58 4.71
C LEU A 91 -14.81 -5.29 5.58
N ARG A 92 -14.94 -5.94 6.72
CA ARG A 92 -16.11 -5.78 7.59
C ARG A 92 -16.46 -4.32 7.88
N PRO A 93 -15.58 -3.45 8.40
CA PRO A 93 -15.92 -2.04 8.63
C PRO A 93 -16.07 -1.23 7.34
N LEU A 94 -15.59 -1.74 6.21
CA LEU A 94 -15.67 -1.08 4.90
C LEU A 94 -16.99 -1.41 4.17
N VAL A 95 -17.62 -2.56 4.45
CA VAL A 95 -18.87 -2.98 3.78
C VAL A 95 -19.93 -1.89 3.77
N PRO A 96 -20.37 -1.27 4.90
CA PRO A 96 -21.40 -0.24 4.86
C PRO A 96 -20.98 0.98 4.03
N ILE A 97 -19.71 1.40 4.11
CA ILE A 97 -19.17 2.54 3.37
C ILE A 97 -19.20 2.30 1.86
N LEU A 98 -18.78 1.11 1.41
CA LEU A 98 -18.78 0.76 -0.01
C LEU A 98 -20.20 0.56 -0.52
N VAL A 99 -21.07 -0.11 0.22
CA VAL A 99 -22.47 -0.29 -0.17
C VAL A 99 -23.12 1.05 -0.39
N GLU A 100 -23.03 1.96 0.59
CA GLU A 100 -23.60 3.30 0.48
C GLU A 100 -23.04 4.09 -0.71
N ALA A 101 -21.71 4.11 -0.88
CA ALA A 101 -21.09 4.82 -2.00
C ALA A 101 -21.50 4.21 -3.36
N MET A 102 -21.48 2.88 -3.48
CA MET A 102 -21.82 2.19 -4.73
C MET A 102 -23.32 2.33 -5.09
N GLU A 103 -24.22 2.34 -4.10
CA GLU A 103 -25.63 2.62 -4.31
C GLU A 103 -25.87 4.08 -4.74
N ARG A 104 -25.20 5.03 -4.10
CA ARG A 104 -25.26 6.46 -4.46
C ARG A 104 -24.88 6.72 -5.91
N HIS A 105 -23.88 6.02 -6.41
CA HIS A 105 -23.40 6.13 -7.79
C HIS A 105 -24.09 5.17 -8.77
N GLY A 106 -25.11 4.43 -8.33
CA GLY A 106 -25.89 3.54 -9.17
C GLY A 106 -25.19 2.24 -9.60
N HIS A 107 -24.08 1.88 -8.96
CA HIS A 107 -23.31 0.67 -9.28
C HIS A 107 -23.84 -0.59 -8.62
N LEU A 108 -24.66 -0.45 -7.57
CA LEU A 108 -25.18 -1.55 -6.79
C LEU A 108 -26.62 -1.24 -6.39
N GLN A 109 -27.47 -2.25 -6.45
CA GLN A 109 -28.83 -2.20 -5.89
C GLN A 109 -29.03 -3.50 -5.12
N LEU A 110 -29.15 -3.42 -3.81
CA LEU A 110 -29.33 -4.57 -2.94
C LEU A 110 -30.74 -4.67 -2.42
N ALA A 111 -31.29 -5.88 -2.47
CA ALA A 111 -32.48 -6.19 -1.71
C ALA A 111 -32.22 -6.00 -0.19
N PRO A 112 -33.18 -5.51 0.59
CA PRO A 112 -32.99 -5.24 2.02
C PRO A 112 -32.42 -6.43 2.81
N GLU A 113 -32.83 -7.65 2.49
CA GLU A 113 -32.35 -8.88 3.16
C GLU A 113 -30.88 -9.15 2.82
N VAL A 114 -30.46 -8.88 1.58
CA VAL A 114 -29.07 -9.06 1.14
C VAL A 114 -28.18 -8.02 1.84
N ARG A 115 -28.62 -6.77 1.91
CA ARG A 115 -27.92 -5.70 2.63
C ARG A 115 -27.74 -6.04 4.10
N ALA A 116 -28.83 -6.40 4.78
CA ALA A 116 -28.81 -6.79 6.18
C ALA A 116 -27.89 -8.02 6.40
N GLY A 117 -27.92 -8.98 5.49
CA GLY A 117 -27.04 -10.14 5.51
C GLY A 117 -25.56 -9.77 5.43
N LEU A 118 -25.17 -8.88 4.52
CA LEU A 118 -23.80 -8.38 4.38
C LEU A 118 -23.30 -7.65 5.63
N GLU A 119 -24.11 -6.74 6.18
CA GLU A 119 -23.77 -5.93 7.35
C GLU A 119 -23.65 -6.78 8.64
N ALA A 120 -24.43 -7.87 8.72
CA ALA A 120 -24.39 -8.81 9.85
C ALA A 120 -23.18 -9.76 9.81
N MET A 121 -22.46 -9.88 8.70
CA MET A 121 -21.35 -10.83 8.57
C MET A 121 -20.18 -10.47 9.49
N SER A 122 -19.72 -11.48 10.25
CA SER A 122 -18.44 -11.35 10.97
C SER A 122 -17.25 -11.41 10.02
N ALA A 123 -16.11 -10.84 10.39
CA ALA A 123 -14.88 -10.91 9.60
C ALA A 123 -14.46 -12.35 9.27
N ALA A 124 -14.65 -13.29 10.21
CA ALA A 124 -14.35 -14.70 10.00
C ALA A 124 -15.36 -15.37 9.04
N THR A 125 -16.60 -14.92 9.03
CA THR A 125 -17.62 -15.38 8.08
C THR A 125 -17.32 -14.88 6.67
N ILE A 126 -16.95 -13.61 6.53
CA ILE A 126 -16.48 -13.02 5.28
C ILE A 126 -15.28 -13.81 4.72
N ASP A 127 -14.25 -14.07 5.53
CA ASP A 127 -13.08 -14.84 5.09
C ASP A 127 -13.43 -16.28 4.67
N ARG A 128 -14.42 -16.92 5.32
CA ARG A 128 -14.91 -18.24 4.92
C ARG A 128 -15.71 -18.22 3.62
N ALA A 129 -16.60 -17.24 3.46
CA ALA A 129 -17.42 -17.09 2.26
C ALA A 129 -16.56 -16.79 1.01
N LEU A 130 -15.47 -16.04 1.20
CA LEU A 130 -14.52 -15.71 0.13
C LEU A 130 -13.42 -16.75 -0.08
N ARG A 131 -13.41 -17.89 0.62
CA ARG A 131 -12.32 -18.88 0.53
C ARG A 131 -12.10 -19.39 -0.89
N GLU A 132 -13.18 -19.71 -1.58
CA GLU A 132 -13.14 -20.21 -2.96
C GLU A 132 -12.74 -19.13 -3.97
N ALA A 133 -13.09 -17.87 -3.67
CA ALA A 133 -12.71 -16.71 -4.50
C ALA A 133 -11.25 -16.27 -4.32
N ARG A 134 -10.56 -16.79 -3.29
CA ARG A 134 -9.15 -16.48 -3.00
C ARG A 134 -8.26 -17.63 -3.43
N GLU A 135 -7.61 -17.52 -4.57
CA GLU A 135 -6.56 -18.47 -4.96
C GLU A 135 -5.25 -18.26 -4.18
N PRO A 136 -4.46 -19.32 -3.94
CA PRO A 136 -3.18 -19.18 -3.23
C PRO A 136 -2.10 -18.58 -4.12
N GLY A 137 -1.77 -17.31 -3.89
CA GLY A 137 -0.67 -16.58 -4.55
C GLY A 137 0.57 -16.46 -3.67
N GLY A 138 1.70 -16.98 -4.10
CA GLY A 138 2.97 -16.98 -3.36
C GLY A 138 3.78 -15.70 -3.50
N GLY A 139 4.30 -15.16 -2.40
CA GLY A 139 5.11 -13.94 -2.32
C GLY A 139 6.62 -14.17 -2.16
N ARG A 140 7.46 -13.26 -2.69
CA ARG A 140 8.94 -13.28 -2.66
C ARG A 140 9.57 -12.23 -1.73
N LYS A 141 10.78 -12.52 -1.17
CA LYS A 141 11.53 -11.73 -0.16
C LYS A 141 12.61 -10.79 -0.74
N ARG A 142 12.99 -9.74 0.00
CA ARG A 142 13.82 -8.55 -0.37
C ARG A 142 15.27 -8.53 0.17
N ARG A 143 16.11 -7.63 -0.39
CA ARG A 143 17.50 -7.27 0.04
C ARG A 143 17.73 -5.74 0.09
N ASN A 144 18.67 -5.23 0.92
CA ASN A 144 18.90 -3.82 1.31
C ASN A 144 20.30 -3.26 0.94
N ALA A 145 20.49 -1.91 0.92
CA ALA A 145 21.72 -1.15 0.63
C ALA A 145 22.09 -0.11 1.73
N PRO A 146 23.35 0.41 1.83
CA PRO A 146 23.91 1.20 2.97
C PRO A 146 24.03 2.73 2.78
N PRO A 147 24.31 3.55 3.84
CA PRO A 147 24.14 5.01 3.92
C PRO A 147 25.38 5.89 4.22
N SER A 148 25.25 7.26 4.13
CA SER A 148 26.27 8.31 4.28
C SER A 148 26.28 9.09 5.64
N ALA A 149 27.42 9.74 6.07
CA ALA A 149 27.72 9.94 7.48
C ALA A 149 27.70 11.38 8.10
N ALA A 150 27.86 12.48 7.34
CA ALA A 150 28.21 13.78 7.94
C ALA A 150 27.06 14.68 8.45
N ILE A 151 25.97 14.82 7.72
CA ILE A 151 24.83 15.71 8.07
C ILE A 151 23.95 15.12 9.18
N ARG A 152 24.06 13.84 9.42
CA ARG A 152 23.31 13.09 10.45
C ARG A 152 23.45 13.63 11.87
N ARG A 153 24.46 14.44 12.18
CA ARG A 153 24.69 14.95 13.54
C ARG A 153 23.83 16.17 13.90
N SER A 154 23.35 16.92 12.93
CA SER A 154 22.57 18.16 13.16
C SER A 154 21.04 17.94 13.21
N VAL A 155 20.55 16.82 12.70
CA VAL A 155 19.10 16.50 12.70
C VAL A 155 18.76 15.61 13.88
N PRO A 156 17.79 16.02 14.75
CA PRO A 156 17.38 15.22 15.92
C PRO A 156 16.90 13.82 15.54
N VAL A 157 17.22 12.85 16.39
CA VAL A 157 16.76 11.47 16.22
C VAL A 157 15.44 11.28 16.94
N ARG A 158 14.43 10.74 16.24
CA ARG A 158 13.22 10.20 16.86
C ARG A 158 13.10 8.69 16.67
N THR A 159 12.49 8.02 17.62
CA THR A 159 12.23 6.59 17.60
C THR A 159 10.74 6.34 17.53
N PHE A 160 10.34 5.12 17.15
CA PHE A 160 8.93 4.71 17.17
C PHE A 160 8.24 4.99 18.51
N ASP A 161 8.96 4.80 19.62
CA ASP A 161 8.42 4.95 20.97
C ASP A 161 8.38 6.43 21.42
N ASP A 162 9.06 7.35 20.71
CA ASP A 162 9.04 8.80 20.97
C ASP A 162 7.82 9.51 20.36
N TRP A 163 7.06 8.81 19.51
CA TRP A 163 5.81 9.28 18.95
C TRP A 163 4.65 8.97 19.90
N ASP A 164 4.54 9.73 20.98
CA ASP A 164 3.44 9.61 21.95
C ASP A 164 2.23 10.43 21.46
N ASP A 165 1.34 9.75 20.75
CA ASP A 165 0.09 10.30 20.16
C ASP A 165 0.25 11.66 19.46
N PRO A 166 1.06 11.75 18.38
CA PRO A 166 1.25 13.02 17.67
C PRO A 166 -0.05 13.48 17.03
N ALA A 167 -0.24 14.81 16.95
CA ALA A 167 -1.33 15.39 16.18
C ALA A 167 -1.19 15.06 14.68
N PRO A 168 -2.29 15.06 13.90
CA PRO A 168 -2.21 15.03 12.45
C PRO A 168 -1.28 16.15 11.92
N GLY A 169 -0.40 15.81 10.99
CA GLY A 169 0.61 16.72 10.43
C GLY A 169 2.07 16.30 10.63
N PHE A 170 2.34 15.31 11.49
CA PHE A 170 3.67 14.70 11.58
C PHE A 170 3.76 13.50 10.64
N VAL A 171 4.61 13.59 9.62
CA VAL A 171 4.74 12.56 8.59
C VAL A 171 6.08 11.87 8.61
N GLU A 172 6.07 10.56 8.38
CA GLU A 172 7.24 9.80 7.94
C GLU A 172 7.36 9.84 6.43
N ALA A 173 8.57 10.02 5.91
CA ALA A 173 8.88 10.03 4.49
C ALA A 173 9.92 8.99 4.11
N ASP A 174 9.72 8.36 2.96
CA ASP A 174 10.67 7.40 2.37
C ASP A 174 10.56 7.38 0.84
N LEU A 175 11.60 6.88 0.19
CA LEU A 175 11.68 6.73 -1.26
C LEU A 175 11.58 5.28 -1.70
N VAL A 176 10.63 5.00 -2.59
CA VAL A 176 10.47 3.69 -3.21
C VAL A 176 11.07 3.69 -4.61
N ALA A 177 12.20 3.01 -4.79
CA ALA A 177 12.90 2.90 -6.07
C ALA A 177 12.20 1.95 -7.05
N HIS A 178 11.89 2.41 -8.26
CA HIS A 178 11.34 1.57 -9.34
C HIS A 178 12.44 1.09 -10.29
N SER A 179 13.45 0.43 -9.74
CA SER A 179 14.65 -0.03 -10.46
C SER A 179 14.47 -1.36 -11.23
N GLY A 180 13.38 -2.09 -10.98
CA GLY A 180 13.26 -3.46 -11.49
C GLY A 180 14.33 -4.39 -10.94
N PRO A 181 14.88 -5.30 -11.77
CA PRO A 181 15.87 -6.28 -11.31
C PRO A 181 17.28 -5.71 -11.14
N THR A 182 17.57 -4.51 -11.67
CA THR A 182 18.91 -3.87 -11.62
C THR A 182 18.80 -2.46 -11.06
N VAL A 183 19.78 -2.08 -10.23
CA VAL A 183 19.90 -0.72 -9.66
C VAL A 183 20.83 0.18 -10.48
N LYS A 184 21.35 -0.30 -11.63
CA LYS A 184 22.20 0.49 -12.52
C LYS A 184 21.38 1.47 -13.33
N GLY A 185 21.93 2.67 -13.58
CA GLY A 185 21.27 3.75 -14.33
C GLY A 185 20.17 4.46 -13.54
N SER A 186 19.51 5.37 -14.20
CA SER A 186 18.45 6.21 -13.60
C SER A 186 17.08 5.55 -13.75
N PHE A 187 16.25 5.71 -12.74
CA PHE A 187 14.88 5.21 -12.69
C PHE A 187 14.02 6.12 -11.83
N VAL A 188 12.73 6.13 -12.09
CA VAL A 188 11.76 6.89 -11.31
C VAL A 188 11.70 6.33 -9.89
N GLN A 189 11.55 7.23 -8.92
CA GLN A 189 11.28 6.88 -7.52
C GLN A 189 9.93 7.43 -7.11
N THR A 190 9.35 6.87 -6.06
CA THR A 190 8.16 7.41 -5.43
C THR A 190 8.52 7.97 -4.07
N LEU A 191 8.27 9.27 -3.85
CA LEU A 191 8.22 9.85 -2.53
C LEU A 191 6.91 9.40 -1.87
N THR A 192 6.99 8.75 -0.74
CA THR A 192 5.85 8.35 0.09
C THR A 192 5.87 9.14 1.37
N LEU A 193 4.80 9.85 1.68
CA LEU A 193 4.56 10.55 2.93
C LEU A 193 3.43 9.85 3.67
N THR A 194 3.61 9.55 4.94
CA THR A 194 2.58 8.91 5.76
C THR A 194 2.43 9.64 7.08
N ASP A 195 1.27 10.21 7.32
CA ASP A 195 0.93 10.83 8.61
C ASP A 195 0.83 9.78 9.72
N ILE A 196 1.51 10.03 10.81
CA ILE A 196 1.67 9.06 11.91
C ILE A 196 0.35 8.90 12.69
N ALA A 197 -0.38 9.98 12.89
CA ALA A 197 -1.64 9.99 13.64
C ALA A 197 -2.74 9.21 12.92
N THR A 198 -2.99 9.55 11.67
CA THR A 198 -4.13 9.04 10.89
C THR A 198 -3.77 7.91 9.95
N GLY A 199 -2.50 7.83 9.52
CA GLY A 199 -2.04 6.98 8.42
C GLY A 199 -2.42 7.55 7.05
N TRP A 200 -2.75 8.84 6.95
CA TRP A 200 -2.96 9.53 5.67
C TRP A 200 -1.70 9.41 4.83
N THR A 201 -1.87 9.05 3.57
CA THR A 201 -0.72 8.71 2.71
C THR A 201 -0.80 9.48 1.41
N GLU A 202 0.27 10.18 1.08
CA GLU A 202 0.47 10.82 -0.22
C GLU A 202 1.67 10.18 -0.92
N CYS A 203 1.56 10.05 -2.23
CA CYS A 203 2.63 9.54 -3.09
C CYS A 203 2.86 10.50 -4.24
N ALA A 204 4.12 10.72 -4.59
CA ALA A 204 4.50 11.53 -5.75
C ALA A 204 5.71 10.90 -6.47
N PRO A 205 5.75 10.92 -7.82
CA PRO A 205 6.90 10.45 -8.56
C PRO A 205 8.07 11.45 -8.46
N LEU A 206 9.29 10.94 -8.37
CA LEU A 206 10.55 11.67 -8.46
C LEU A 206 11.34 11.12 -9.65
N LEU A 207 11.58 11.96 -10.66
CA LEU A 207 12.32 11.57 -11.87
C LEU A 207 13.76 11.21 -11.59
N VAL A 208 14.38 11.99 -10.74
CA VAL A 208 15.76 11.83 -10.33
C VAL A 208 15.91 12.08 -8.84
N ARG A 209 16.89 11.45 -8.26
CA ARG A 209 17.22 11.57 -6.85
C ARG A 209 18.04 12.83 -6.58
N GLU A 210 17.35 13.98 -6.66
CA GLU A 210 17.95 15.31 -6.48
C GLU A 210 17.24 16.07 -5.35
N GLN A 211 18.02 16.76 -4.51
CA GLN A 211 17.55 17.43 -3.30
C GLN A 211 16.55 18.56 -3.58
N LYS A 212 16.83 19.39 -4.60
CA LYS A 212 15.93 20.49 -4.95
C LYS A 212 14.63 20.02 -5.57
N LEU A 213 14.70 18.99 -6.42
CA LEU A 213 13.51 18.36 -6.95
C LEU A 213 12.65 17.76 -5.82
N LEU A 214 13.29 17.17 -4.82
CA LEU A 214 12.58 16.65 -3.64
C LEU A 214 11.83 17.76 -2.90
N THR A 215 12.47 18.91 -2.63
CA THR A 215 11.82 20.02 -1.92
C THR A 215 10.70 20.67 -2.73
N GLU A 216 10.83 20.77 -4.04
CA GLU A 216 9.75 21.23 -4.93
C GLU A 216 8.55 20.25 -4.90
N VAL A 217 8.81 18.95 -5.06
CA VAL A 217 7.75 17.93 -4.98
C VAL A 217 7.10 17.90 -3.60
N LEU A 218 7.89 18.03 -2.53
CA LEU A 218 7.36 18.09 -1.17
C LEU A 218 6.46 19.31 -0.97
N SER A 219 6.83 20.48 -1.51
CA SER A 219 6.01 21.70 -1.48
C SER A 219 4.66 21.49 -2.16
N GLU A 220 4.63 20.81 -3.30
CA GLU A 220 3.40 20.54 -4.03
C GLU A 220 2.52 19.47 -3.32
N VAL A 221 3.13 18.42 -2.79
CA VAL A 221 2.40 17.41 -2.02
C VAL A 221 1.79 18.00 -0.76
N ARG A 222 2.50 18.92 -0.11
CA ARG A 222 2.04 19.65 1.07
C ARG A 222 0.72 20.41 0.82
N LYS A 223 0.55 21.01 -0.36
CA LYS A 223 -0.70 21.71 -0.77
C LYS A 223 -1.89 20.76 -0.93
N ARG A 224 -1.65 19.45 -1.12
CA ARG A 224 -2.68 18.42 -1.27
C ARG A 224 -3.13 17.80 0.04
N MET A 225 -2.37 17.98 1.12
CA MET A 225 -2.76 17.45 2.42
C MET A 225 -3.98 18.18 2.97
N PRO A 226 -4.92 17.49 3.64
CA PRO A 226 -6.09 18.14 4.22
C PRO A 226 -5.77 18.97 5.47
N PHE A 227 -4.62 18.76 6.07
CA PHE A 227 -4.12 19.39 7.29
C PHE A 227 -2.74 19.99 7.09
N ALA A 228 -2.36 20.92 7.94
CA ALA A 228 -1.02 21.53 7.92
C ALA A 228 0.06 20.48 8.23
N LEU A 229 1.15 20.50 7.47
CA LEU A 229 2.32 19.70 7.78
C LEU A 229 3.08 20.36 8.94
N LEU A 230 3.31 19.62 10.02
CA LEU A 230 3.95 20.10 11.25
C LEU A 230 5.36 19.53 11.42
N GLY A 231 5.60 18.32 10.95
CA GLY A 231 6.89 17.66 11.07
C GLY A 231 7.16 16.68 9.95
N PHE A 232 8.47 16.49 9.70
CA PHE A 232 8.99 15.69 8.60
C PHE A 232 10.07 14.77 9.14
N ASP A 233 9.75 13.48 9.29
CA ASP A 233 10.66 12.44 9.76
C ASP A 233 11.12 11.55 8.59
N THR A 234 12.44 11.31 8.49
CA THR A 234 13.01 10.61 7.35
C THR A 234 14.00 9.54 7.78
N ASP A 235 14.40 8.70 6.84
CA ASP A 235 15.55 7.85 7.03
C ASP A 235 16.87 8.65 6.94
N ASN A 236 18.00 7.95 7.11
CA ASN A 236 19.32 8.56 7.02
C ASN A 236 19.87 8.63 5.57
N ASP A 237 18.99 8.59 4.57
CA ASP A 237 19.39 8.70 3.18
C ASP A 237 19.90 10.09 2.85
N SER A 238 20.93 10.16 2.00
CA SER A 238 21.58 11.42 1.60
C SER A 238 20.66 12.37 0.85
N VAL A 239 19.59 11.87 0.24
CA VAL A 239 18.57 12.70 -0.44
C VAL A 239 17.79 13.53 0.57
N PHE A 240 17.57 13.02 1.77
CA PHE A 240 16.93 13.73 2.87
C PHE A 240 17.94 14.46 3.76
N MET A 241 19.05 13.79 4.08
CA MET A 241 20.08 14.30 5.00
C MET A 241 21.06 15.25 4.32
N ASN A 242 20.61 16.47 4.02
CA ASN A 242 21.42 17.53 3.40
C ASN A 242 20.90 18.93 3.77
N GLU A 243 21.73 19.95 3.56
CA GLU A 243 21.41 21.34 3.90
C GLU A 243 20.19 21.88 3.14
N THR A 244 19.97 21.47 1.90
CA THR A 244 18.81 21.94 1.11
C THR A 244 17.48 21.55 1.75
N VAL A 245 17.34 20.30 2.19
CA VAL A 245 16.13 19.79 2.86
C VAL A 245 16.00 20.38 4.25
N LYS A 246 17.10 20.51 4.98
CA LYS A 246 17.12 21.14 6.31
C LYS A 246 16.65 22.59 6.24
N THR A 247 17.24 23.41 5.37
CA THR A 247 16.83 24.80 5.14
C THR A 247 15.37 24.90 4.73
N TYR A 248 14.92 24.02 3.83
CA TYR A 248 13.50 23.97 3.44
C TYR A 248 12.58 23.71 4.65
N CYS A 249 12.94 22.79 5.52
CA CYS A 249 12.15 22.49 6.72
C CYS A 249 12.13 23.69 7.70
N GLU A 250 13.28 24.36 7.88
CA GLU A 250 13.41 25.56 8.73
C GLU A 250 12.54 26.70 8.20
N GLU A 251 12.66 27.03 6.91
CA GLU A 251 11.85 28.07 6.24
C GLU A 251 10.35 27.76 6.25
N ALA A 252 10.00 26.49 6.16
CA ALA A 252 8.63 26.03 6.17
C ALA A 252 8.04 25.83 7.59
N GLY A 253 8.83 26.07 8.65
CA GLY A 253 8.43 25.87 10.05
C GLY A 253 8.18 24.40 10.41
N LEU A 254 8.84 23.44 9.73
CA LEU A 254 8.65 22.02 9.95
C LEU A 254 9.66 21.48 10.97
N VAL A 255 9.18 20.67 11.91
CA VAL A 255 10.06 19.92 12.81
C VAL A 255 10.72 18.79 12.01
N PHE A 256 11.98 18.99 11.64
CA PHE A 256 12.75 18.01 10.90
C PHE A 256 13.42 16.99 11.83
N THR A 257 13.11 15.71 11.67
CA THR A 257 13.66 14.62 12.47
C THR A 257 14.12 13.46 11.58
N ARG A 258 14.87 12.53 12.16
CA ARG A 258 15.35 11.33 11.46
C ARG A 258 15.28 10.10 12.35
N CYS A 259 15.15 8.93 11.77
CA CYS A 259 15.22 7.66 12.49
C CYS A 259 16.65 7.28 12.89
N ARG A 260 16.79 6.35 13.83
CA ARG A 260 18.08 5.76 14.20
C ARG A 260 18.64 4.93 13.03
N PRO A 261 19.97 4.99 12.81
CA PRO A 261 20.61 4.14 11.81
C PRO A 261 20.34 2.65 12.11
N TYR A 262 19.98 1.89 11.07
CA TYR A 262 19.74 0.42 11.12
C TYR A 262 18.57 -0.04 12.02
N ARG A 263 17.71 0.85 12.48
CA ARG A 263 16.52 0.53 13.29
C ARG A 263 15.25 0.62 12.44
N LYS A 264 14.91 -0.46 11.73
CA LYS A 264 13.74 -0.55 10.83
C LYS A 264 12.40 -0.26 11.51
N ASN A 265 12.31 -0.38 12.82
CA ASN A 265 11.06 -0.12 13.53
C ASN A 265 10.75 1.38 13.66
N ASP A 266 11.73 2.25 13.50
CA ASP A 266 11.56 3.69 13.72
C ASP A 266 10.79 4.38 12.59
N GLN A 267 10.68 3.75 11.40
CA GLN A 267 9.87 4.21 10.27
C GLN A 267 8.77 3.20 9.89
N ALA A 268 8.13 2.64 10.88
CA ALA A 268 7.18 1.54 10.68
C ALA A 268 5.93 1.96 9.91
N TRP A 269 5.50 3.21 9.98
CA TRP A 269 4.28 3.70 9.30
C TRP A 269 4.51 3.83 7.80
N VAL A 270 5.58 4.50 7.38
CA VAL A 270 5.89 4.67 5.94
C VAL A 270 6.35 3.36 5.31
N GLU A 271 7.16 2.53 6.02
CA GLU A 271 7.54 1.20 5.50
C GLU A 271 6.31 0.30 5.23
N GLN A 272 5.32 0.34 6.12
CA GLN A 272 4.06 -0.38 5.92
C GLN A 272 3.34 0.10 4.65
N LYS A 273 3.30 1.40 4.41
CA LYS A 273 2.64 1.99 3.23
C LYS A 273 3.43 1.75 1.94
N ASN A 274 4.74 1.78 1.98
CA ASN A 274 5.58 1.37 0.85
C ASN A 274 5.26 -0.04 0.36
N GLY A 275 5.02 -0.97 1.28
CA GLY A 275 4.58 -2.33 0.94
C GLY A 275 3.12 -2.42 0.53
N ALA A 276 2.22 -1.87 1.36
CA ALA A 276 0.78 -2.05 1.24
C ALA A 276 0.13 -1.14 0.19
N VAL A 277 0.73 -0.01 -0.15
CA VAL A 277 0.24 0.95 -1.14
C VAL A 277 1.12 0.92 -2.38
N VAL A 278 2.37 1.40 -2.30
CA VAL A 278 3.21 1.58 -3.48
C VAL A 278 3.53 0.25 -4.17
N ARG A 279 4.14 -0.71 -3.45
CA ARG A 279 4.56 -1.99 -4.07
C ARG A 279 3.38 -2.86 -4.49
N ARG A 280 2.30 -2.81 -3.75
CA ARG A 280 1.07 -3.53 -4.11
C ARG A 280 0.46 -3.01 -5.40
N THR A 281 0.53 -1.70 -5.66
CA THR A 281 -0.14 -1.05 -6.78
C THR A 281 0.77 -0.91 -7.99
N VAL A 282 2.02 -0.49 -7.79
CA VAL A 282 3.01 -0.26 -8.86
C VAL A 282 3.79 -1.53 -9.22
N GLY A 283 3.95 -2.47 -8.28
CA GLY A 283 4.73 -3.69 -8.49
C GLY A 283 6.24 -3.46 -8.40
N TYR A 284 6.99 -4.29 -9.12
CA TYR A 284 8.46 -4.35 -9.06
C TYR A 284 9.12 -4.18 -10.44
N ARG A 285 8.39 -3.66 -11.43
CA ARG A 285 8.94 -3.39 -12.76
C ARG A 285 9.87 -2.18 -12.71
N ARG A 286 10.66 -2.04 -13.77
CA ARG A 286 11.51 -0.87 -13.97
C ARG A 286 10.70 0.21 -14.68
N TYR A 287 10.75 1.42 -14.15
CA TYR A 287 10.12 2.59 -14.72
C TYR A 287 11.15 3.69 -14.94
N GLU A 288 11.24 4.17 -16.17
CA GLU A 288 12.16 5.22 -16.60
C GLU A 288 11.38 6.26 -17.39
N GLY A 289 11.79 7.50 -17.28
CA GLY A 289 11.26 8.52 -18.17
C GLY A 289 10.12 9.37 -17.65
N LEU A 290 9.89 10.44 -18.40
CA LEU A 290 8.78 11.36 -18.19
C LEU A 290 7.45 10.65 -18.30
N GLU A 291 7.29 9.83 -19.34
CA GLU A 291 6.07 9.09 -19.60
C GLU A 291 5.70 8.18 -18.42
N ALA A 292 6.68 7.42 -17.92
CA ALA A 292 6.48 6.56 -16.76
C ALA A 292 6.19 7.36 -15.48
N ALA A 293 6.87 8.50 -15.29
CA ALA A 293 6.60 9.36 -14.15
C ALA A 293 5.23 10.04 -14.24
N ALA A 294 4.79 10.46 -15.43
CA ALA A 294 3.45 10.98 -15.65
C ALA A 294 2.37 9.92 -15.42
N ALA A 295 2.59 8.69 -15.87
CA ALA A 295 1.68 7.57 -15.59
C ALA A 295 1.60 7.25 -14.09
N LEU A 296 2.73 7.29 -13.37
CA LEU A 296 2.75 7.19 -11.91
C LEU A 296 2.00 8.34 -11.22
N ALA A 297 2.12 9.56 -11.72
CA ALA A 297 1.39 10.71 -11.19
C ALA A 297 -0.13 10.54 -11.36
N ARG A 298 -0.59 10.09 -12.54
CA ARG A 298 -2.02 9.75 -12.78
C ARG A 298 -2.49 8.64 -11.85
N LEU A 299 -1.69 7.60 -11.68
CA LEU A 299 -1.99 6.52 -10.74
C LEU A 299 -2.18 7.07 -9.32
N TYR A 300 -1.24 7.91 -8.85
CA TYR A 300 -1.26 8.42 -7.48
C TYR A 300 -2.40 9.42 -7.24
N SER A 301 -2.88 10.14 -8.26
CA SER A 301 -4.03 11.03 -8.12
C SER A 301 -5.31 10.28 -7.72
N SER A 302 -5.58 9.13 -8.32
CA SER A 302 -6.72 8.28 -7.94
C SER A 302 -6.43 7.43 -6.70
N LEU A 303 -5.20 6.92 -6.60
CA LEU A 303 -4.78 6.03 -5.50
C LEU A 303 -4.84 6.73 -4.14
N ARG A 304 -4.43 8.01 -4.04
CA ARG A 304 -4.49 8.77 -2.79
C ARG A 304 -5.90 8.86 -2.23
N LEU A 305 -6.89 9.10 -3.09
CA LEU A 305 -8.30 9.16 -2.70
C LEU A 305 -8.80 7.78 -2.28
N PHE A 306 -8.50 6.75 -3.07
CA PHE A 306 -8.91 5.39 -2.76
C PHE A 306 -8.31 4.89 -1.44
N VAL A 307 -7.00 5.11 -1.23
CA VAL A 307 -6.31 4.65 -0.01
C VAL A 307 -6.76 5.40 1.23
N ASN A 308 -6.91 6.72 1.14
CA ASN A 308 -7.23 7.53 2.31
C ASN A 308 -8.70 7.45 2.71
N PHE A 309 -9.61 7.27 1.76
CA PHE A 309 -11.06 7.24 2.04
C PHE A 309 -11.63 5.83 2.12
N PHE A 310 -11.11 4.85 1.35
CA PHE A 310 -11.71 3.52 1.20
C PHE A 310 -10.79 2.35 1.58
N GLN A 311 -9.58 2.58 2.12
CA GLN A 311 -8.68 1.51 2.53
C GLN A 311 -8.43 1.48 4.05
N PRO A 312 -9.20 0.71 4.84
CA PRO A 312 -8.93 0.56 6.26
C PRO A 312 -7.57 -0.07 6.51
N SER A 313 -6.85 0.43 7.49
CA SER A 313 -5.57 -0.11 7.91
C SER A 313 -5.56 -0.38 9.42
N PHE A 314 -4.63 -1.24 9.87
CA PHE A 314 -4.41 -1.45 11.30
C PHE A 314 -3.46 -0.37 11.82
N LYS A 315 -3.81 0.27 12.95
CA LYS A 315 -2.89 1.11 13.74
C LYS A 315 -2.48 0.34 14.99
N LEU A 316 -1.19 0.33 15.31
CA LEU A 316 -0.69 -0.35 16.51
C LEU A 316 -1.20 0.41 17.74
N ALA A 317 -1.89 -0.29 18.66
CA ALA A 317 -2.37 0.27 19.92
C ALA A 317 -1.36 0.07 21.06
N GLY A 318 -0.50 -0.96 20.95
CA GLY A 318 0.51 -1.24 21.94
C GLY A 318 1.25 -2.54 21.65
N LYS A 319 2.42 -2.67 22.25
CA LYS A 319 3.24 -3.88 22.19
C LYS A 319 3.68 -4.25 23.61
N VAL A 320 3.49 -5.51 23.96
CA VAL A 320 3.95 -6.06 25.25
C VAL A 320 5.02 -7.09 24.95
N ARG A 321 6.17 -6.92 25.55
CA ARG A 321 7.30 -7.86 25.46
C ARG A 321 7.24 -8.85 26.61
N ASP A 322 7.29 -10.13 26.28
CA ASP A 322 7.28 -11.25 27.22
C ASP A 322 8.49 -12.14 26.84
N GLY A 323 9.64 -11.87 27.44
CA GLY A 323 10.92 -12.46 27.04
C GLY A 323 11.29 -12.18 25.60
N ALA A 324 11.48 -13.24 24.78
CA ALA A 324 11.74 -13.14 23.34
C ALA A 324 10.48 -12.90 22.49
N LYS A 325 9.29 -12.96 23.08
CA LYS A 325 8.01 -12.89 22.40
C LYS A 325 7.42 -11.49 22.51
N VAL A 326 7.06 -10.88 21.35
CA VAL A 326 6.39 -9.58 21.31
C VAL A 326 4.94 -9.79 20.90
N LYS A 327 4.00 -9.42 21.78
CA LYS A 327 2.56 -9.40 21.53
C LYS A 327 2.16 -7.99 21.08
N LYS A 328 1.68 -7.86 19.85
CA LYS A 328 1.18 -6.59 19.29
C LYS A 328 -0.34 -6.53 19.42
N LYS A 329 -0.87 -5.43 19.98
CA LYS A 329 -2.30 -5.10 20.02
C LYS A 329 -2.56 -4.00 19.01
N TYR A 330 -3.63 -4.13 18.23
CA TYR A 330 -4.00 -3.17 17.21
C TYR A 330 -5.36 -2.58 17.52
N HIS A 331 -5.56 -1.30 17.14
CA HIS A 331 -6.87 -0.71 17.08
C HIS A 331 -7.75 -1.41 16.02
N PRO A 332 -9.09 -1.29 16.10
CA PRO A 332 -9.96 -1.71 15.02
C PRO A 332 -9.51 -1.09 13.69
N PRO A 333 -9.61 -1.83 12.57
CA PRO A 333 -9.26 -1.27 11.26
C PRO A 333 -10.14 -0.08 10.94
N ALA A 334 -9.53 1.04 10.54
CA ALA A 334 -10.21 2.25 10.09
C ALA A 334 -9.46 2.86 8.91
N THR A 335 -10.15 3.66 8.10
CA THR A 335 -9.50 4.45 7.04
C THR A 335 -8.76 5.65 7.64
N PRO A 336 -7.75 6.21 6.96
CA PRO A 336 -7.16 7.48 7.36
C PRO A 336 -8.19 8.59 7.53
N TYR A 337 -9.16 8.70 6.64
CA TYR A 337 -10.30 9.61 6.72
C TYR A 337 -11.07 9.48 8.04
N GLN A 338 -11.46 8.24 8.41
CA GLN A 338 -12.17 7.99 9.67
C GLN A 338 -11.34 8.39 10.89
N ARG A 339 -10.04 8.15 10.88
CA ARG A 339 -9.15 8.55 11.98
C ARG A 339 -8.99 10.06 12.05
N LEU A 340 -8.92 10.73 10.89
CA LEU A 340 -8.83 12.18 10.84
C LEU A 340 -10.08 12.83 11.42
N LEU A 341 -11.27 12.31 11.12
CA LEU A 341 -12.52 12.78 11.70
C LEU A 341 -12.64 12.49 13.22
N ALA A 342 -12.06 11.39 13.68
CA ALA A 342 -12.11 10.98 15.09
C ALA A 342 -11.07 11.69 15.97
N ASP A 343 -10.07 12.36 15.39
CA ASP A 343 -9.05 13.09 16.15
C ASP A 343 -9.58 14.44 16.57
N ALA A 344 -9.67 14.67 17.89
CA ALA A 344 -10.22 15.90 18.47
C ALA A 344 -9.39 17.16 18.11
N ARG A 345 -8.16 17.01 17.65
CA ARG A 345 -7.28 18.10 17.22
C ARG A 345 -7.50 18.50 15.76
N THR A 346 -8.33 17.76 15.02
CA THR A 346 -8.72 18.11 13.65
C THR A 346 -9.77 19.22 13.69
N SER A 347 -9.48 20.36 13.05
CA SER A 347 -10.40 21.48 13.01
C SER A 347 -11.70 21.13 12.28
N GLU A 348 -12.81 21.77 12.67
CA GLU A 348 -14.12 21.59 12.00
C GLU A 348 -14.07 21.92 10.50
N GLU A 349 -13.22 22.88 10.11
CA GLU A 349 -13.03 23.23 8.70
C GLU A 349 -12.43 22.05 7.91
N VAL A 350 -11.37 21.44 8.45
CA VAL A 350 -10.75 20.24 7.85
C VAL A 350 -11.76 19.10 7.79
N GLN A 351 -12.52 18.87 8.88
CA GLN A 351 -13.55 17.83 8.91
C GLN A 351 -14.61 18.05 7.83
N ARG A 352 -15.19 19.25 7.75
CA ARG A 352 -16.19 19.61 6.72
C ARG A 352 -15.65 19.41 5.31
N LYS A 353 -14.42 19.82 5.05
CA LYS A 353 -13.75 19.70 3.75
C LYS A 353 -13.57 18.23 3.35
N VAL A 354 -13.02 17.39 4.21
CA VAL A 354 -12.82 15.97 3.88
C VAL A 354 -14.15 15.21 3.77
N MET A 355 -15.16 15.59 4.54
CA MET A 355 -16.53 15.04 4.42
C MET A 355 -17.16 15.40 3.09
N ALA A 356 -17.04 16.66 2.65
CA ALA A 356 -17.54 17.10 1.34
C ALA A 356 -16.88 16.32 0.20
N ILE A 357 -15.57 16.11 0.27
CA ILE A 357 -14.85 15.29 -0.72
C ILE A 357 -15.34 13.85 -0.68
N HIS A 358 -15.41 13.23 0.50
CA HIS A 358 -15.90 11.84 0.63
C HIS A 358 -17.28 11.64 0.00
N ALA A 359 -18.17 12.62 0.14
CA ALA A 359 -19.51 12.56 -0.41
C ALA A 359 -19.57 12.51 -1.95
N THR A 360 -18.54 13.03 -2.62
CA THR A 360 -18.44 13.02 -4.10
C THR A 360 -17.65 11.84 -4.66
N LEU A 361 -16.94 11.09 -3.82
CA LEU A 361 -16.04 10.02 -4.30
C LEU A 361 -16.81 8.77 -4.69
N ASP A 362 -16.50 8.27 -5.87
CA ASP A 362 -16.92 6.97 -6.38
C ASP A 362 -15.79 5.94 -6.25
N PRO A 363 -15.89 4.97 -5.33
CA PRO A 363 -14.83 3.99 -5.12
C PRO A 363 -14.61 3.06 -6.32
N VAL A 364 -15.64 2.81 -7.12
CA VAL A 364 -15.55 1.95 -8.31
C VAL A 364 -14.84 2.68 -9.43
N GLU A 365 -15.16 3.95 -9.66
CA GLU A 365 -14.47 4.79 -10.65
C GLU A 365 -13.01 5.01 -10.28
N LEU A 366 -12.72 5.25 -9.00
CA LEU A 366 -11.33 5.35 -8.52
C LEU A 366 -10.56 4.05 -8.78
N LEU A 367 -11.16 2.89 -8.52
CA LEU A 367 -10.53 1.61 -8.78
C LEU A 367 -10.35 1.37 -10.28
N ARG A 368 -11.33 1.73 -11.13
CA ARG A 368 -11.22 1.66 -12.58
C ARG A 368 -10.06 2.51 -13.09
N SER A 369 -9.96 3.75 -12.64
CA SER A 369 -8.85 4.67 -12.97
C SER A 369 -7.49 4.13 -12.53
N ILE A 370 -7.41 3.56 -11.33
CA ILE A 370 -6.20 2.89 -10.84
C ILE A 370 -5.82 1.72 -11.76
N ARG A 371 -6.77 0.89 -12.19
CA ARG A 371 -6.49 -0.24 -13.08
C ARG A 371 -6.04 0.20 -14.47
N ALA A 372 -6.65 1.25 -15.01
CA ALA A 372 -6.23 1.85 -16.28
C ALA A 372 -4.79 2.37 -16.22
N ALA A 373 -4.44 3.13 -15.18
CA ALA A 373 -3.09 3.62 -14.97
C ALA A 373 -2.07 2.48 -14.71
N GLN A 374 -2.49 1.39 -14.05
CA GLN A 374 -1.66 0.20 -13.90
C GLN A 374 -1.39 -0.49 -15.23
N GLN A 375 -2.39 -0.56 -16.11
CA GLN A 375 -2.23 -1.12 -17.44
C GLN A 375 -1.29 -0.27 -18.28
N GLU A 376 -1.44 1.04 -18.27
CA GLU A 376 -0.52 1.99 -18.92
C GLU A 376 0.93 1.80 -18.44
N LEU A 377 1.15 1.67 -17.13
CA LEU A 377 2.47 1.40 -16.57
C LEU A 377 3.07 0.07 -17.05
N VAL A 378 2.25 -0.96 -17.27
CA VAL A 378 2.70 -2.24 -17.83
C VAL A 378 3.17 -2.05 -19.27
N GLU A 379 2.40 -1.32 -20.08
CA GLU A 379 2.71 -1.04 -21.49
C GLU A 379 4.01 -0.23 -21.62
N ILE A 380 4.17 0.81 -20.80
CA ILE A 380 5.42 1.59 -20.75
C ILE A 380 6.62 0.71 -20.37
N ALA A 381 6.48 -0.15 -19.35
CA ALA A 381 7.56 -1.01 -18.89
C ALA A 381 7.93 -2.14 -19.86
N ASP A 382 6.98 -2.56 -20.67
CA ASP A 382 7.13 -3.70 -21.59
C ASP A 382 7.31 -3.27 -23.06
N ARG A 383 7.23 -1.97 -23.35
CA ARG A 383 7.39 -1.46 -24.72
C ARG A 383 8.76 -1.81 -25.28
N PRO A 384 8.85 -2.57 -26.37
CA PRO A 384 10.10 -2.67 -27.12
C PRO A 384 10.43 -1.30 -27.70
N VAL A 385 11.70 -0.97 -27.79
CA VAL A 385 12.15 0.27 -28.42
C VAL A 385 11.75 0.22 -29.90
N ALA A 386 10.78 1.03 -30.30
CA ALA A 386 10.11 1.14 -31.59
C ALA A 386 9.03 0.06 -31.88
N ASP A 387 7.79 0.43 -31.65
CA ASP A 387 6.68 0.36 -32.62
C ASP A 387 5.47 1.08 -32.00
N GLU A 388 4.82 1.94 -32.76
CA GLU A 388 3.61 2.67 -32.40
C GLU A 388 2.42 1.69 -32.26
N ALA A 389 2.28 1.12 -31.07
CA ALA A 389 1.08 0.37 -30.74
C ALA A 389 0.07 1.29 -30.04
N THR A 390 -1.07 1.48 -30.63
CA THR A 390 -2.21 2.18 -30.03
C THR A 390 -2.57 1.51 -28.71
N PRO A 391 -2.62 2.25 -27.57
CA PRO A 391 -3.00 1.65 -26.31
C PRO A 391 -4.42 1.08 -26.39
N PRO A 392 -4.67 -0.11 -25.80
CA PRO A 392 -6.03 -0.63 -25.73
C PRO A 392 -6.90 0.35 -24.94
N GLY A 393 -8.05 0.72 -25.49
CA GLY A 393 -8.98 1.64 -24.88
C GLY A 393 -9.35 1.20 -23.45
N ALA A 394 -9.45 2.14 -22.52
CA ALA A 394 -9.91 1.85 -21.17
C ALA A 394 -11.31 1.22 -21.21
N ALA A 395 -11.53 0.14 -20.44
CA ALA A 395 -12.82 -0.50 -20.31
C ALA A 395 -13.89 0.51 -19.86
N THR A 396 -15.09 0.42 -20.44
CA THR A 396 -16.21 1.26 -19.97
C THR A 396 -16.58 0.91 -18.53
N MET A 397 -17.24 1.83 -17.83
CA MET A 397 -17.70 1.59 -16.46
C MET A 397 -18.58 0.33 -16.37
N GLU A 398 -19.47 0.15 -17.33
CA GLU A 398 -20.35 -1.01 -17.38
C GLU A 398 -19.57 -2.33 -17.55
N GLN A 399 -18.60 -2.36 -18.48
CA GLN A 399 -17.72 -3.52 -18.67
C GLN A 399 -16.87 -3.79 -17.42
N PHE A 400 -16.38 -2.75 -16.75
CA PHE A 400 -15.61 -2.87 -15.53
C PHE A 400 -16.46 -3.45 -14.38
N LEU A 401 -17.67 -2.95 -14.18
CA LEU A 401 -18.63 -3.45 -13.19
C LEU A 401 -19.04 -4.91 -13.46
N ALA A 402 -19.32 -5.26 -14.70
CA ALA A 402 -19.60 -6.66 -15.09
C ALA A 402 -18.40 -7.55 -14.78
N GLY A 403 -17.17 -7.07 -15.06
CA GLY A 403 -15.93 -7.76 -14.76
C GLY A 403 -15.70 -8.01 -13.26
N LEU A 404 -16.12 -7.11 -12.38
CA LEU A 404 -15.95 -7.29 -10.92
C LEU A 404 -16.62 -8.57 -10.38
N ARG A 405 -17.71 -9.02 -11.00
CA ARG A 405 -18.43 -10.24 -10.61
C ARG A 405 -17.62 -11.51 -10.88
N THR A 406 -16.78 -11.51 -11.89
CA THR A 406 -16.04 -12.69 -12.39
C THR A 406 -14.53 -12.58 -12.24
N ALA A 407 -13.97 -11.40 -11.96
CA ALA A 407 -12.54 -11.12 -11.88
C ALA A 407 -11.77 -12.07 -10.94
N TRP A 408 -12.40 -12.53 -9.87
CA TRP A 408 -11.81 -13.48 -8.93
C TRP A 408 -11.42 -14.82 -9.57
N ARG A 409 -12.09 -15.22 -10.68
CA ARG A 409 -11.79 -16.46 -11.42
C ARG A 409 -10.48 -16.36 -12.21
N GLU A 410 -10.06 -15.15 -12.55
CA GLU A 410 -8.83 -14.88 -13.30
C GLU A 410 -7.56 -14.83 -12.43
N GLY A 411 -7.70 -14.93 -11.09
CA GLY A 411 -6.60 -14.87 -10.14
C GLY A 411 -6.12 -13.43 -9.88
N GLU A 412 -4.89 -13.07 -10.30
CA GLU A 412 -4.36 -11.73 -10.07
C GLU A 412 -4.93 -10.71 -11.06
N VAL A 413 -5.68 -9.75 -10.52
CA VAL A 413 -6.37 -8.72 -11.32
C VAL A 413 -5.57 -7.42 -11.49
N ARG A 414 -4.49 -7.24 -10.71
CA ARG A 414 -3.66 -6.05 -10.83
C ARG A 414 -2.67 -6.21 -11.99
N PRO A 415 -2.77 -5.40 -13.06
CA PRO A 415 -1.87 -5.51 -14.21
C PRO A 415 -0.39 -5.49 -13.81
N THR A 416 0.00 -4.60 -12.91
CA THR A 416 1.39 -4.45 -12.43
C THR A 416 1.91 -5.64 -11.62
N SER A 417 1.04 -6.47 -11.06
CA SER A 417 1.39 -7.68 -10.30
C SER A 417 1.44 -8.94 -11.17
N LYS A 418 0.87 -8.90 -12.38
CA LYS A 418 0.95 -10.03 -13.33
C LYS A 418 2.40 -10.29 -13.75
N THR A 419 2.79 -11.55 -13.79
CA THR A 419 4.16 -11.94 -14.18
C THR A 419 4.38 -11.64 -15.66
N LYS A 420 5.48 -10.94 -15.98
CA LYS A 420 5.85 -10.69 -17.39
C LYS A 420 6.12 -11.99 -18.13
N ALA A 421 5.52 -12.18 -19.27
CA ALA A 421 5.90 -13.25 -20.18
C ALA A 421 7.38 -13.08 -20.55
N LYS A 422 8.18 -14.17 -20.46
CA LYS A 422 9.61 -14.11 -20.79
C LYS A 422 9.77 -13.90 -22.30
N ALA A 423 10.00 -12.65 -22.70
CA ALA A 423 10.43 -12.35 -24.07
C ALA A 423 11.90 -12.72 -24.27
N PRO A 424 12.31 -13.17 -25.48
CA PRO A 424 13.71 -13.43 -25.78
C PRO A 424 14.55 -12.16 -25.58
N ARG A 425 15.72 -12.26 -24.92
CA ARG A 425 16.63 -11.15 -24.65
C ARG A 425 17.29 -10.66 -25.94
N GLY A 426 16.77 -9.59 -26.54
CA GLY A 426 17.44 -8.86 -27.62
C GLY A 426 18.49 -7.87 -27.07
N ARG A 427 19.64 -7.79 -27.74
CA ARG A 427 20.74 -6.87 -27.40
C ARG A 427 20.38 -5.46 -27.90
N ARG A 428 20.23 -4.46 -27.01
CA ARG A 428 19.96 -3.05 -27.40
C ARG A 428 21.23 -2.39 -27.93
N ARG A 429 21.16 -1.71 -29.07
CA ARG A 429 22.19 -0.79 -29.59
C ARG A 429 21.91 0.65 -29.12
N PRO A 430 22.92 1.43 -28.76
CA PRO A 430 22.73 2.85 -28.45
C PRO A 430 22.51 3.67 -29.72
N ASP A 431 21.72 4.74 -29.60
CA ASP A 431 21.27 5.59 -30.68
C ASP A 431 22.24 6.78 -30.89
N PRO A 432 22.64 7.19 -32.11
CA PRO A 432 23.59 8.27 -32.42
C PRO A 432 22.92 9.64 -32.50
N PHE A 433 23.52 10.69 -31.96
CA PHE A 433 22.97 12.05 -31.80
C PHE A 433 23.73 13.13 -32.58
N VAL A 434 23.03 14.18 -33.01
CA VAL A 434 23.54 15.09 -34.06
C VAL A 434 23.73 16.58 -33.71
N ALA A 435 23.11 17.24 -32.72
CA ALA A 435 23.30 18.67 -32.42
C ALA A 435 23.13 19.02 -30.94
N VAL A 436 24.02 19.83 -30.34
CA VAL A 436 24.22 19.86 -28.88
C VAL A 436 23.10 20.47 -28.04
N SER A 437 22.49 21.61 -28.37
CA SER A 437 21.47 22.20 -27.47
C SER A 437 20.05 21.69 -27.73
N ALA A 438 19.63 21.59 -28.96
CA ALA A 438 18.38 20.94 -29.36
C ALA A 438 18.42 19.45 -28.95
N LEU A 439 19.54 18.80 -29.21
CA LEU A 439 19.85 17.46 -28.82
C LEU A 439 19.73 17.23 -27.31
N MET A 440 20.25 18.12 -26.50
CA MET A 440 20.20 18.00 -25.05
C MET A 440 18.77 18.18 -24.52
N ARG A 441 17.98 19.01 -25.18
CA ARG A 441 16.58 19.18 -24.84
C ARG A 441 15.75 17.97 -25.29
N GLU A 442 15.95 17.51 -26.49
CA GLU A 442 15.36 16.29 -27.03
C GLU A 442 15.72 15.07 -26.16
N ARG A 443 16.96 14.93 -25.75
CA ARG A 443 17.42 13.87 -24.84
C ARG A 443 16.81 13.99 -23.45
N PHE A 444 16.67 15.21 -22.95
CA PHE A 444 16.00 15.43 -21.68
C PHE A 444 14.50 15.11 -21.76
N GLU A 445 13.86 15.45 -22.85
CA GLU A 445 12.45 15.11 -23.09
C GLU A 445 12.27 13.62 -23.37
N ALA A 446 13.18 12.99 -24.09
CA ALA A 446 13.16 11.56 -24.39
C ALA A 446 13.65 10.69 -23.22
N GLU A 447 14.66 11.16 -22.45
CA GLU A 447 15.27 10.42 -21.34
C GLU A 447 15.48 11.29 -20.08
N PRO A 448 14.45 11.94 -19.52
CA PRO A 448 14.57 12.92 -18.43
C PRO A 448 15.02 12.33 -17.09
N TRP A 449 15.08 10.99 -17.00
CA TRP A 449 15.59 10.22 -15.87
C TRP A 449 17.10 10.10 -15.84
N ARG A 450 17.80 10.40 -16.96
CA ARG A 450 19.25 10.31 -16.96
C ARG A 450 19.87 11.38 -16.11
N THR A 451 20.93 11.02 -15.40
CA THR A 451 21.71 11.98 -14.63
C THR A 451 22.42 12.94 -15.57
N SER A 452 22.70 14.13 -15.07
CA SER A 452 23.50 15.12 -15.83
C SER A 452 24.87 14.57 -16.22
N ARG A 453 25.40 13.66 -15.42
CA ARG A 453 26.69 13.01 -15.66
C ARG A 453 26.60 11.99 -16.79
N GLU A 454 25.60 11.15 -16.81
CA GLU A 454 25.39 10.19 -17.90
C GLU A 454 25.18 10.89 -19.26
N LEU A 455 24.41 11.99 -19.27
CA LEU A 455 24.22 12.79 -20.47
C LEU A 455 25.50 13.46 -20.92
N PHE A 456 26.35 13.87 -19.99
CA PHE A 456 27.64 14.49 -20.29
C PHE A 456 28.67 13.47 -20.79
N GLU A 457 28.80 12.33 -20.14
CA GLU A 457 29.67 11.23 -20.57
C GLU A 457 29.29 10.73 -21.98
N ARG A 458 28.01 10.73 -22.28
CA ARG A 458 27.50 10.37 -23.60
C ARG A 458 27.89 11.41 -24.67
N LEU A 459 27.81 12.71 -24.35
CA LEU A 459 28.32 13.78 -25.21
C LEU A 459 29.83 13.66 -25.46
N GLN A 460 30.60 13.34 -24.43
CA GLN A 460 32.05 13.14 -24.54
C GLN A 460 32.41 11.95 -25.40
N THR A 461 31.62 10.88 -25.33
CA THR A 461 31.79 9.68 -26.14
C THR A 461 31.52 9.95 -27.62
N GLU A 462 30.52 10.77 -27.91
CA GLU A 462 30.12 11.07 -29.29
C GLU A 462 30.98 12.14 -29.95
N GLN A 463 31.52 13.08 -29.16
CA GLN A 463 32.43 14.14 -29.63
C GLN A 463 33.70 14.17 -28.77
N PRO A 464 34.59 13.22 -28.95
CA PRO A 464 35.80 13.14 -28.14
C PRO A 464 36.63 14.41 -28.21
N GLY A 465 36.99 14.96 -27.03
CA GLY A 465 37.81 16.18 -26.93
C GLY A 465 37.06 17.51 -27.04
N VAL A 466 35.76 17.53 -27.39
CA VAL A 466 34.97 18.77 -27.52
C VAL A 466 34.43 19.25 -26.17
N PHE A 467 34.13 18.37 -25.24
CA PHE A 467 33.54 18.67 -23.94
C PHE A 467 34.43 18.24 -22.78
N PRO A 468 35.33 19.09 -22.26
CA PRO A 468 36.15 18.80 -21.09
C PRO A 468 35.32 18.74 -19.80
N ASP A 469 35.74 17.91 -18.82
CA ASP A 469 35.02 17.61 -17.55
C ASP A 469 34.56 18.85 -16.76
N GLY A 470 35.31 19.98 -16.89
CA GLY A 470 34.93 21.25 -16.25
C GLY A 470 33.59 21.84 -16.70
N GLN A 471 33.05 21.40 -17.83
CA GLN A 471 31.77 21.88 -18.37
C GLN A 471 30.55 21.14 -17.78
N LEU A 472 30.75 20.08 -17.03
CA LEU A 472 29.68 19.31 -16.39
C LEU A 472 28.75 20.20 -15.51
N ARG A 473 29.32 21.14 -14.76
CA ARG A 473 28.53 22.05 -13.92
C ARG A 473 27.59 22.96 -14.74
N THR A 474 27.96 23.31 -15.95
CA THR A 474 27.11 24.15 -16.84
C THR A 474 25.93 23.35 -17.35
N LEU A 475 26.16 22.11 -17.72
CA LEU A 475 25.11 21.18 -18.10
C LEU A 475 24.15 20.90 -16.95
N GLN A 476 24.65 20.65 -15.76
CA GLN A 476 23.86 20.44 -14.54
C GLN A 476 22.90 21.61 -14.25
N ARG A 477 23.36 22.85 -14.49
CA ARG A 477 22.54 24.04 -14.27
C ARG A 477 21.36 24.13 -15.25
N ARG A 478 21.59 23.86 -16.54
CA ARG A 478 20.53 23.85 -17.56
C ARG A 478 19.50 22.74 -17.35
N LEU A 479 19.94 21.54 -17.09
CA LEU A 479 19.05 20.40 -16.84
C LEU A 479 18.19 20.58 -15.58
N LYS A 480 18.68 21.32 -14.60
CA LYS A 480 17.95 21.62 -13.38
C LYS A 480 16.69 22.46 -13.62
N GLU A 481 16.75 23.47 -14.48
CA GLU A 481 15.57 24.29 -14.82
C GLU A 481 14.51 23.46 -15.56
N TRP A 482 14.93 22.61 -16.46
CA TRP A 482 14.00 21.73 -17.19
C TRP A 482 13.35 20.70 -16.27
N ARG A 483 14.10 20.11 -15.35
CA ARG A 483 13.57 19.15 -14.35
C ARG A 483 12.54 19.81 -13.43
N ARG A 484 12.78 21.06 -13.05
CA ARG A 484 11.85 21.84 -12.24
C ARG A 484 10.50 22.04 -12.95
N ALA A 485 10.52 22.44 -14.21
CA ALA A 485 9.32 22.63 -15.02
C ALA A 485 8.54 21.31 -15.17
N VAL A 486 9.24 20.20 -15.41
CA VAL A 486 8.64 18.87 -15.53
C VAL A 486 8.05 18.39 -14.20
N ALA A 487 8.73 18.62 -13.07
CA ALA A 487 8.19 18.25 -11.76
C ALA A 487 6.89 19.01 -11.45
N HIS A 488 6.84 20.28 -11.77
CA HIS A 488 5.61 21.07 -11.64
C HIS A 488 4.48 20.48 -12.49
N GLN A 489 4.74 20.20 -13.74
CA GLN A 489 3.77 19.60 -14.67
C GLN A 489 3.26 18.23 -14.17
N MET A 490 4.13 17.37 -13.67
CA MET A 490 3.73 16.05 -13.14
C MET A 490 2.86 16.12 -11.88
N VAL A 491 2.99 17.15 -11.08
CA VAL A 491 2.17 17.30 -9.88
C VAL A 491 0.80 17.92 -10.20
N PHE A 492 0.74 18.83 -11.17
CA PHE A 492 -0.46 19.60 -11.47
C PHE A 492 -1.25 19.08 -12.69
N ASP A 493 -0.61 18.71 -13.80
CA ASP A 493 -1.34 18.32 -15.02
C ASP A 493 -1.99 16.92 -14.90
N ALA A 494 -1.50 16.06 -14.03
CA ALA A 494 -2.18 14.81 -13.70
C ALA A 494 -3.52 15.03 -12.97
N ALA A 495 -3.74 16.22 -12.40
CA ALA A 495 -4.98 16.60 -11.72
C ALA A 495 -6.02 17.23 -12.67
N THR A 496 -5.60 17.72 -13.85
CA THR A 496 -6.47 18.46 -14.76
C THR A 496 -7.18 17.61 -15.84
N THR A 497 -6.77 16.36 -16.02
CA THR A 497 -7.39 15.43 -16.99
C THR A 497 -8.54 14.59 -16.44
N GLY A 498 -8.88 14.74 -15.18
CA GLY A 498 -10.10 14.21 -14.56
C GLY A 498 -10.49 15.17 -13.45
N GLU A 499 -11.76 15.52 -13.33
CA GLU A 499 -12.32 16.34 -12.26
C GLU A 499 -12.14 15.71 -10.87
N THR A 500 -10.89 15.58 -10.44
CA THR A 500 -10.56 15.01 -9.12
C THR A 500 -10.51 16.16 -8.12
N PRO A 501 -11.31 16.16 -7.05
CA PRO A 501 -11.33 17.25 -6.09
C PRO A 501 -9.94 17.46 -5.46
N VAL A 502 -9.39 18.64 -5.68
CA VAL A 502 -8.09 19.04 -5.10
C VAL A 502 -8.30 19.44 -3.65
N LEU A 503 -7.65 18.74 -2.74
CA LEU A 503 -7.50 19.15 -1.35
C LEU A 503 -6.54 20.35 -1.29
N ALA A 504 -7.04 21.58 -1.37
CA ALA A 504 -6.24 22.77 -1.08
C ALA A 504 -5.94 22.87 0.43
N PRO A 505 -4.75 23.32 0.85
CA PRO A 505 -4.43 23.44 2.27
C PRO A 505 -5.32 24.48 2.96
N VAL A 506 -5.65 24.21 4.22
CA VAL A 506 -6.17 25.23 5.13
C VAL A 506 -4.98 26.12 5.50
N SER A 507 -5.06 27.41 5.23
CA SER A 507 -4.03 28.36 5.66
C SER A 507 -3.92 28.33 7.18
N PRO A 508 -2.73 28.37 7.78
CA PRO A 508 -2.61 28.54 9.22
C PRO A 508 -3.20 29.93 9.55
N ASN A 509 -4.19 29.96 10.43
CA ASN A 509 -4.69 31.22 10.99
C ASN A 509 -3.52 31.94 11.67
N THR A 510 -3.33 33.17 11.31
CA THR A 510 -2.57 34.19 12.02
C THR A 510 -3.01 34.32 13.46
#